data_04aa12c056948e072c4a2ea8df346187
#
_entry.id   04aa12c056948e072c4a2ea8df346187
#
_cell.length_a   1.000
_cell.length_b   1.000
_cell.length_c   1.000
_cell.angle_alpha   90.00
_cell.angle_beta   90.00
_cell.angle_gamma   90.00
#
_symmetry.space_group_name_H-M   'P 1'
#
loop_
_entity.id
_entity.type
_entity.pdbx_description
1 polymer ?
#
loop_
_entity_poly.entity_id
_entity_poly.type
_entity_poly.pdbx_seq_one_letter_code
_entity_poly.pdbx_strand_id
1 'polypeptide(L)'
;MRNVVLLGSTGSIGTSTIKVAEDLPDKIRLLGLAAGKNVELLLEQTRKHRPEAISIADPAKARALRDILGTSTEVLSGPEGLLKLATLPGADTVVIAIVGTAGLQPALAAIRAGKDIAVASKEILVMAGEIVMREAREHGVKVLAVDSEHSAIFQCLDGKPAMSIRRLWLTASGGPFRTTPKEEFAAITVERALKHPSWVMGRKITIDSATLFNKGLEMIEARWLFDVEMGRVSVVVHPQSVVHSMVEFVDGSMLAQLSTPDMCLPIQYALTYPDRAPSQRVQTSLAKLGALTFEEPDPDRFPAMDLARRAGEVGGTLPAVLNAANEIAVDAFVNRRISFPDITGLVRRTMDRHQTVPHPSLQQILEADAWARIEAA
;
A
#
# COMPACT_ATOMS: atom_id res chain seq x y z
N MET A 1 16.17 20.08 -2.00
CA MET A 1 16.04 19.07 -0.92
C MET A 1 14.55 18.96 -0.59
N ARG A 2 14.00 17.75 -0.55
CA ARG A 2 12.57 17.51 -0.26
C ARG A 2 12.37 17.24 1.23
N ASN A 3 11.50 17.99 1.86
CA ASN A 3 11.15 17.82 3.27
C ASN A 3 10.01 16.80 3.39
N VAL A 4 10.26 15.71 4.09
CA VAL A 4 9.36 14.55 4.16
C VAL A 4 8.83 14.33 5.57
N VAL A 5 7.53 14.18 5.70
CA VAL A 5 6.88 13.61 6.89
C VAL A 5 6.62 12.13 6.62
N LEU A 6 7.04 11.28 7.55
CA LEU A 6 6.91 9.82 7.45
C LEU A 6 5.95 9.28 8.51
N LEU A 7 4.76 8.90 8.09
CA LEU A 7 3.76 8.30 8.95
C LEU A 7 3.90 6.77 8.93
N GLY A 8 4.36 6.20 10.05
CA GLY A 8 4.65 4.77 10.19
C GLY A 8 6.15 4.44 10.08
N SER A 9 7.04 5.28 10.61
CA SER A 9 8.51 5.20 10.47
C SER A 9 9.14 3.91 10.98
N THR A 10 8.50 3.22 11.92
CA THR A 10 9.00 1.98 12.54
C THR A 10 8.49 0.70 11.86
N GLY A 11 7.63 0.82 10.84
CA GLY A 11 7.18 -0.30 10.02
C GLY A 11 8.17 -0.68 8.92
N SER A 12 7.88 -1.72 8.14
CA SER A 12 8.75 -2.20 7.04
C SER A 12 9.00 -1.11 5.99
N ILE A 13 7.95 -0.45 5.49
CA ILE A 13 8.09 0.66 4.54
C ILE A 13 8.76 1.86 5.20
N GLY A 14 8.42 2.16 6.46
CA GLY A 14 9.03 3.25 7.21
C GLY A 14 10.53 3.09 7.34
N THR A 15 11.01 1.93 7.74
CA THR A 15 12.46 1.65 7.85
C THR A 15 13.16 1.67 6.50
N SER A 16 12.50 1.25 5.42
CA SER A 16 13.03 1.38 4.06
C SER A 16 13.09 2.86 3.62
N THR A 17 12.10 3.67 4.01
CA THR A 17 12.12 5.13 3.76
C THR A 17 13.27 5.82 4.50
N ILE A 18 13.52 5.43 5.75
CA ILE A 18 14.70 5.93 6.52
C ILE A 18 15.99 5.61 5.77
N LYS A 19 16.18 4.36 5.30
CA LYS A 19 17.36 3.96 4.52
C LYS A 19 17.54 4.79 3.25
N VAL A 20 16.45 5.07 2.54
CA VAL A 20 16.48 5.92 1.33
C VAL A 20 16.90 7.35 1.68
N ALA A 21 16.40 7.91 2.78
CA ALA A 21 16.81 9.24 3.24
C ALA A 21 18.30 9.28 3.65
N GLU A 22 18.80 8.20 4.25
CA GLU A 22 20.22 8.05 4.60
C GLU A 22 21.14 7.93 3.38
N ASP A 23 20.66 7.27 2.31
CA ASP A 23 21.42 7.15 1.06
C ASP A 23 21.42 8.46 0.25
N LEU A 24 20.44 9.34 0.48
CA LEU A 24 20.25 10.59 -0.28
C LEU A 24 20.12 11.83 0.64
N PRO A 25 21.10 12.08 1.53
CA PRO A 25 21.01 13.13 2.55
C PRO A 25 20.89 14.54 1.97
N ASP A 26 21.43 14.77 0.76
CA ASP A 26 21.36 16.05 0.07
C ASP A 26 20.02 16.27 -0.68
N LYS A 27 19.21 15.22 -0.83
CA LYS A 27 17.93 15.27 -1.55
C LYS A 27 16.70 15.15 -0.64
N ILE A 28 16.82 14.44 0.49
CA ILE A 28 15.70 14.10 1.37
C ILE A 28 16.02 14.46 2.81
N ARG A 29 15.15 15.26 3.43
CA ARG A 29 15.17 15.58 4.86
C ARG A 29 13.92 15.03 5.52
N LEU A 30 14.07 14.28 6.60
CA LEU A 30 12.96 13.79 7.42
C LEU A 30 12.55 14.87 8.41
N LEU A 31 11.45 15.57 8.11
CA LEU A 31 10.95 16.68 8.90
C LEU A 31 10.07 16.23 10.07
N GLY A 32 9.34 15.12 9.88
CA GLY A 32 8.46 14.55 10.89
C GLY A 32 8.41 13.03 10.82
N LEU A 33 8.32 12.37 11.98
CA LEU A 33 8.25 10.92 12.10
C LEU A 33 7.07 10.49 12.98
N ALA A 34 6.28 9.50 12.54
CA ALA A 34 5.24 8.91 13.37
C ALA A 34 5.42 7.41 13.55
N ALA A 35 5.15 6.92 14.75
CA ALA A 35 5.12 5.48 15.05
C ALA A 35 3.86 5.07 15.83
N GLY A 36 3.47 3.80 15.73
CA GLY A 36 2.37 3.25 16.50
C GLY A 36 2.76 2.90 17.93
N LYS A 37 3.57 1.85 18.09
CA LYS A 37 3.89 1.26 19.41
C LYS A 37 5.37 1.24 19.76
N ASN A 38 6.26 1.25 18.76
CA ASN A 38 7.69 1.07 18.94
C ASN A 38 8.38 2.40 19.30
N VAL A 39 8.48 2.67 20.59
CA VAL A 39 9.08 3.90 21.15
C VAL A 39 10.59 3.91 20.98
N GLU A 40 11.23 2.78 21.21
CA GLU A 40 12.70 2.62 21.21
C GLU A 40 13.24 2.98 19.82
N LEU A 41 12.67 2.39 18.77
CA LEU A 41 13.09 2.68 17.40
C LEU A 41 12.75 4.11 16.98
N LEU A 42 11.59 4.64 17.39
CA LEU A 42 11.23 6.03 17.11
C LEU A 42 12.24 6.99 17.77
N LEU A 43 12.65 6.73 19.01
CA LEU A 43 13.64 7.53 19.72
C LEU A 43 15.02 7.47 19.04
N GLU A 44 15.45 6.29 18.60
CA GLU A 44 16.68 6.11 17.83
C GLU A 44 16.64 6.94 16.54
N GLN A 45 15.57 6.80 15.75
CA GLN A 45 15.34 7.56 14.52
C GLN A 45 15.34 9.08 14.78
N THR A 46 14.69 9.51 15.88
CA THR A 46 14.63 10.93 16.27
C THR A 46 16.02 11.49 16.58
N ARG A 47 16.82 10.78 17.35
CA ARG A 47 18.19 11.21 17.69
C ARG A 47 19.08 11.31 16.46
N LYS A 48 18.94 10.39 15.51
CA LYS A 48 19.75 10.34 14.29
C LYS A 48 19.34 11.40 13.28
N HIS A 49 18.05 11.55 13.02
CA HIS A 49 17.54 12.42 11.93
C HIS A 49 17.09 13.80 12.39
N ARG A 50 16.92 14.02 13.71
CA ARG A 50 16.56 15.30 14.33
C ARG A 50 15.35 15.95 13.64
N PRO A 51 14.19 15.26 13.55
CA PRO A 51 12.99 15.83 12.98
C PRO A 51 12.47 16.98 13.84
N GLU A 52 11.72 17.91 13.25
CA GLU A 52 11.08 19.01 13.96
C GLU A 52 9.96 18.52 14.90
N ALA A 53 9.24 17.48 14.47
CA ALA A 53 8.16 16.88 15.26
C ALA A 53 8.12 15.36 15.11
N ILE A 54 7.65 14.68 16.17
CA ILE A 54 7.33 13.27 16.15
C ILE A 54 5.93 13.02 16.70
N SER A 55 5.33 11.88 16.33
CA SER A 55 4.05 11.44 16.88
C SER A 55 4.09 9.97 17.28
N ILE A 56 3.52 9.64 18.44
CA ILE A 56 3.33 8.25 18.90
C ILE A 56 1.86 8.03 19.25
N ALA A 57 1.33 6.82 18.97
CA ALA A 57 -0.10 6.57 19.18
C ALA A 57 -0.54 6.72 20.65
N ASP A 58 0.28 6.29 21.60
CA ASP A 58 -0.02 6.29 23.03
C ASP A 58 0.38 7.62 23.71
N PRO A 59 -0.57 8.38 24.31
CA PRO A 59 -0.28 9.63 25.02
C PRO A 59 0.65 9.46 26.24
N ALA A 60 0.64 8.32 26.91
CA ALA A 60 1.53 8.06 28.05
C ALA A 60 2.99 7.93 27.58
N LYS A 61 3.20 7.23 26.46
CA LYS A 61 4.51 7.11 25.81
C LYS A 61 5.01 8.43 25.27
N ALA A 62 4.10 9.29 24.78
CA ALA A 62 4.48 10.64 24.34
C ALA A 62 4.99 11.52 25.50
N ARG A 63 4.43 11.40 26.70
CA ARG A 63 4.94 12.11 27.89
C ARG A 63 6.38 11.69 28.20
N ALA A 64 6.65 10.39 28.24
CA ALA A 64 8.00 9.87 28.47
C ALA A 64 9.00 10.34 27.40
N LEU A 65 8.59 10.41 26.14
CA LEU A 65 9.44 10.94 25.06
C LEU A 65 9.73 12.44 25.22
N ARG A 66 8.76 13.25 25.68
CA ARG A 66 8.99 14.69 25.97
C ARG A 66 10.04 14.88 27.06
N ASP A 67 9.98 14.07 28.13
CA ASP A 67 10.94 14.13 29.22
C ASP A 67 12.37 13.81 28.76
N ILE A 68 12.51 12.89 27.79
CA ILE A 68 13.80 12.47 27.22
C ILE A 68 14.34 13.49 26.19
N LEU A 69 13.47 14.04 25.33
CA LEU A 69 13.87 14.87 24.19
C LEU A 69 13.90 16.37 24.55
N GLY A 70 13.26 16.79 25.63
CA GLY A 70 13.14 18.18 26.00
C GLY A 70 12.42 19.00 24.93
N THR A 71 12.97 20.17 24.58
CA THR A 71 12.40 21.11 23.60
C THR A 71 12.98 20.95 22.19
N SER A 72 13.88 20.01 21.97
CA SER A 72 14.59 19.86 20.68
C SER A 72 13.70 19.33 19.55
N THR A 73 12.62 18.64 19.89
CA THR A 73 11.68 18.05 18.94
C THR A 73 10.28 18.11 19.54
N GLU A 74 9.29 18.58 18.79
CA GLU A 74 7.90 18.57 19.24
C GLU A 74 7.37 17.14 19.32
N VAL A 75 6.81 16.73 20.47
CA VAL A 75 6.25 15.37 20.67
C VAL A 75 4.73 15.41 20.71
N LEU A 76 4.12 14.86 19.67
CA LEU A 76 2.68 14.75 19.46
C LEU A 76 2.17 13.34 19.82
N SER A 77 0.86 13.18 19.96
CA SER A 77 0.27 11.86 20.24
C SER A 77 -1.16 11.71 19.71
N GLY A 78 -1.53 10.43 19.54
CA GLY A 78 -2.88 10.04 19.14
C GLY A 78 -3.28 10.51 17.73
N PRO A 79 -4.57 10.42 17.38
CA PRO A 79 -5.08 10.81 16.07
C PRO A 79 -4.83 12.28 15.73
N GLU A 80 -5.05 13.19 16.69
CA GLU A 80 -4.82 14.63 16.50
C GLU A 80 -3.33 14.93 16.24
N GLY A 81 -2.45 14.27 16.98
CA GLY A 81 -1.00 14.40 16.76
C GLY A 81 -0.58 13.91 15.38
N LEU A 82 -1.22 12.87 14.87
CA LEU A 82 -0.97 12.36 13.54
C LEU A 82 -1.44 13.33 12.45
N LEU A 83 -2.62 13.96 12.63
CA LEU A 83 -3.13 14.98 11.72
C LEU A 83 -2.23 16.23 11.73
N LYS A 84 -1.83 16.70 12.91
CA LYS A 84 -0.91 17.84 13.04
C LYS A 84 0.43 17.57 12.34
N LEU A 85 0.95 16.35 12.49
CA LEU A 85 2.19 15.95 11.83
C LEU A 85 2.03 15.88 10.30
N ALA A 86 0.92 15.34 9.79
CA ALA A 86 0.62 15.27 8.36
C ALA A 86 0.50 16.66 7.71
N THR A 87 0.13 17.69 8.49
CA THR A 87 0.01 19.08 8.03
C THR A 87 1.17 19.98 8.43
N LEU A 88 2.28 19.40 8.90
CA LEU A 88 3.46 20.13 9.40
C LEU A 88 3.93 21.19 8.40
N PRO A 89 4.07 22.47 8.80
CA PRO A 89 4.59 23.52 7.92
C PRO A 89 5.98 23.16 7.37
N GLY A 90 6.23 23.52 6.12
CA GLY A 90 7.52 23.24 5.47
C GLY A 90 7.69 21.82 4.93
N ALA A 91 6.77 20.89 5.21
CA ALA A 91 6.79 19.58 4.56
C ALA A 91 6.31 19.67 3.11
N ASP A 92 7.03 19.05 2.20
CA ASP A 92 6.69 18.95 0.76
C ASP A 92 5.86 17.70 0.47
N THR A 93 6.21 16.58 1.13
CA THR A 93 5.61 15.27 0.88
C THR A 93 5.33 14.53 2.19
N VAL A 94 4.18 13.88 2.26
CA VAL A 94 3.81 12.98 3.38
C VAL A 94 3.80 11.53 2.89
N VAL A 95 4.67 10.70 3.45
CA VAL A 95 4.67 9.25 3.19
C VAL A 95 3.65 8.58 4.10
N ILE A 96 2.66 7.94 3.52
CA ILE A 96 1.61 7.22 4.24
C ILE A 96 1.97 5.74 4.30
N ALA A 97 2.63 5.32 5.39
CA ALA A 97 3.10 3.96 5.63
C ALA A 97 2.47 3.32 6.89
N ILE A 98 1.26 3.77 7.22
CA ILE A 98 0.45 3.21 8.32
C ILE A 98 -0.38 2.07 7.75
N VAL A 99 -0.31 0.89 8.36
CA VAL A 99 -1.06 -0.30 7.93
C VAL A 99 -2.58 -0.07 8.09
N GLY A 100 -3.34 -0.51 7.11
CA GLY A 100 -4.80 -0.43 7.09
C GLY A 100 -5.32 0.98 6.82
N THR A 101 -6.50 1.28 7.34
CA THR A 101 -7.29 2.47 6.99
C THR A 101 -6.96 3.73 7.81
N ALA A 102 -6.15 3.59 8.88
CA ALA A 102 -5.82 4.71 9.79
C ALA A 102 -5.03 5.85 9.11
N GLY A 103 -4.43 5.58 7.95
CA GLY A 103 -3.73 6.57 7.13
C GLY A 103 -4.65 7.49 6.31
N LEU A 104 -5.95 7.19 6.18
CA LEU A 104 -6.87 7.92 5.30
C LEU A 104 -7.08 9.38 5.72
N GLN A 105 -7.43 9.62 6.98
CA GLN A 105 -7.65 11.00 7.45
C GLN A 105 -6.36 11.85 7.40
N PRO A 106 -5.19 11.36 7.86
CA PRO A 106 -3.91 12.06 7.65
C PRO A 106 -3.59 12.34 6.18
N ALA A 107 -3.88 11.40 5.26
CA ALA A 107 -3.66 11.61 3.83
C ALA A 107 -4.52 12.76 3.28
N LEU A 108 -5.82 12.78 3.61
CA LEU A 108 -6.72 13.87 3.21
C LEU A 108 -6.32 15.21 3.84
N ALA A 109 -5.88 15.22 5.10
CA ALA A 109 -5.38 16.42 5.75
C ALA A 109 -4.12 16.97 5.06
N ALA A 110 -3.19 16.10 4.68
CA ALA A 110 -1.99 16.47 3.93
C ALA A 110 -2.33 17.07 2.55
N ILE A 111 -3.24 16.46 1.80
CA ILE A 111 -3.74 16.95 0.51
C ILE A 111 -4.32 18.36 0.66
N ARG A 112 -5.25 18.55 1.61
CA ARG A 112 -5.88 19.85 1.89
C ARG A 112 -4.89 20.92 2.34
N ALA A 113 -3.77 20.51 2.93
CA ALA A 113 -2.66 21.39 3.29
C ALA A 113 -1.67 21.62 2.12
N GLY A 114 -2.01 21.23 0.88
CA GLY A 114 -1.20 21.43 -0.32
C GLY A 114 0.09 20.60 -0.38
N LYS A 115 0.10 19.40 0.25
CA LYS A 115 1.27 18.52 0.27
C LYS A 115 1.06 17.31 -0.63
N ASP A 116 2.10 16.95 -1.38
CA ASP A 116 2.14 15.68 -2.10
C ASP A 116 2.03 14.52 -1.11
N ILE A 117 1.38 13.43 -1.50
CA ILE A 117 1.36 12.21 -0.70
C ILE A 117 2.04 11.06 -1.43
N ALA A 118 2.87 10.29 -0.72
CA ALA A 118 3.46 9.05 -1.20
C ALA A 118 2.75 7.88 -0.48
N VAL A 119 1.94 7.12 -1.22
CA VAL A 119 1.01 6.14 -0.65
C VAL A 119 1.63 4.76 -0.70
N ALA A 120 1.87 4.18 0.49
CA ALA A 120 2.28 2.79 0.66
C ALA A 120 1.15 1.90 1.24
N SER A 121 0.13 2.52 1.85
CA SER A 121 -1.05 1.83 2.38
C SER A 121 -2.14 1.82 1.33
N LYS A 122 -2.17 0.78 0.49
CA LYS A 122 -3.15 0.64 -0.60
C LYS A 122 -4.61 0.72 -0.13
N GLU A 123 -4.87 0.32 1.11
CA GLU A 123 -6.19 0.29 1.70
C GLU A 123 -6.90 1.64 1.63
N ILE A 124 -6.18 2.75 1.71
CA ILE A 124 -6.79 4.10 1.63
C ILE A 124 -7.34 4.41 0.23
N LEU A 125 -6.66 3.96 -0.83
CA LEU A 125 -7.15 4.11 -2.20
C LEU A 125 -8.22 3.07 -2.52
N VAL A 126 -8.13 1.88 -1.97
CA VAL A 126 -9.17 0.86 -2.12
C VAL A 126 -10.49 1.37 -1.55
N MET A 127 -10.50 1.87 -0.31
CA MET A 127 -11.73 2.27 0.35
C MET A 127 -12.25 3.66 -0.06
N ALA A 128 -11.38 4.60 -0.39
CA ALA A 128 -11.74 6.00 -0.61
C ALA A 128 -11.03 6.66 -1.81
N GLY A 129 -10.60 5.87 -2.80
CA GLY A 129 -9.81 6.34 -3.93
C GLY A 129 -10.48 7.45 -4.72
N GLU A 130 -11.82 7.39 -4.92
CA GLU A 130 -12.57 8.47 -5.57
C GLU A 130 -12.38 9.81 -4.84
N ILE A 131 -12.52 9.81 -3.52
CA ILE A 131 -12.37 11.02 -2.69
C ILE A 131 -10.92 11.51 -2.70
N VAL A 132 -9.97 10.60 -2.46
CA VAL A 132 -8.54 10.94 -2.39
C VAL A 132 -8.05 11.55 -3.71
N MET A 133 -8.37 10.93 -4.84
CA MET A 133 -7.92 11.40 -6.15
C MET A 133 -8.64 12.69 -6.58
N ARG A 134 -9.91 12.87 -6.21
CA ARG A 134 -10.63 14.11 -6.45
C ARG A 134 -10.00 15.25 -5.65
N GLU A 135 -9.83 15.10 -4.35
CA GLU A 135 -9.22 16.14 -3.50
C GLU A 135 -7.78 16.46 -3.92
N ALA A 136 -7.01 15.46 -4.34
CA ALA A 136 -5.66 15.70 -4.85
C ALA A 136 -5.67 16.59 -6.11
N ARG A 137 -6.60 16.34 -7.04
CA ARG A 137 -6.78 17.20 -8.22
C ARG A 137 -7.22 18.62 -7.85
N GLU A 138 -8.20 18.76 -6.96
CA GLU A 138 -8.73 20.05 -6.50
C GLU A 138 -7.66 20.92 -5.82
N HIS A 139 -6.71 20.30 -5.11
CA HIS A 139 -5.63 21.00 -4.41
C HIS A 139 -4.31 21.05 -5.21
N GLY A 140 -4.27 20.48 -6.43
CA GLY A 140 -3.10 20.50 -7.30
C GLY A 140 -1.90 19.73 -6.77
N VAL A 141 -2.12 18.71 -5.91
CA VAL A 141 -1.06 17.88 -5.31
C VAL A 141 -0.98 16.51 -5.97
N LYS A 142 0.17 15.86 -5.84
CA LYS A 142 0.44 14.55 -6.43
C LYS A 142 0.16 13.43 -5.44
N VAL A 143 -0.40 12.32 -5.96
CA VAL A 143 -0.48 11.03 -5.28
C VAL A 143 0.56 10.11 -5.92
N LEU A 144 1.65 9.86 -5.19
CA LEU A 144 2.81 9.10 -5.67
C LEU A 144 2.71 7.66 -5.17
N ALA A 145 2.85 6.70 -6.09
CA ALA A 145 2.78 5.29 -5.78
C ALA A 145 4.08 4.81 -5.11
N VAL A 146 3.95 4.13 -3.97
CA VAL A 146 5.06 3.46 -3.26
C VAL A 146 4.98 1.95 -3.44
N ASP A 147 3.79 1.38 -3.62
CA ASP A 147 3.66 -0.06 -3.92
C ASP A 147 4.42 -0.39 -5.21
N SER A 148 5.18 -1.50 -5.21
CA SER A 148 6.17 -1.80 -6.26
C SER A 148 5.56 -1.89 -7.65
N GLU A 149 4.39 -2.51 -7.77
CA GLU A 149 3.67 -2.69 -9.01
C GLU A 149 3.16 -1.35 -9.59
N HIS A 150 2.61 -0.51 -8.72
CA HIS A 150 2.11 0.81 -9.12
C HIS A 150 3.25 1.78 -9.43
N SER A 151 4.34 1.73 -8.66
CA SER A 151 5.56 2.45 -8.98
C SER A 151 6.11 2.05 -10.36
N ALA A 152 6.08 0.75 -10.69
CA ALA A 152 6.50 0.25 -11.99
C ALA A 152 5.64 0.80 -13.13
N ILE A 153 4.31 0.77 -12.98
CA ILE A 153 3.38 1.35 -13.95
C ILE A 153 3.64 2.86 -14.10
N PHE A 154 3.77 3.58 -12.98
CA PHE A 154 4.05 5.00 -12.98
C PHE A 154 5.34 5.34 -13.74
N GLN A 155 6.40 4.53 -13.55
CA GLN A 155 7.66 4.68 -14.28
C GLN A 155 7.54 4.37 -15.78
N CYS A 156 6.71 3.39 -16.17
CA CYS A 156 6.45 3.05 -17.57
C CYS A 156 5.61 4.11 -18.28
N LEU A 157 4.68 4.73 -17.57
CA LEU A 157 3.83 5.80 -18.13
C LEU A 157 4.61 7.08 -18.38
N ASP A 158 5.50 7.46 -17.46
CA ASP A 158 6.37 8.64 -17.62
C ASP A 158 5.60 9.90 -18.13
N GLY A 159 4.48 10.20 -17.47
CA GLY A 159 3.62 11.34 -17.82
C GLY A 159 2.74 11.16 -19.05
N LYS A 160 2.72 9.99 -19.71
CA LYS A 160 1.79 9.72 -20.81
C LYS A 160 0.34 9.68 -20.31
N PRO A 161 -0.61 10.21 -21.09
CA PRO A 161 -2.01 10.30 -20.66
C PRO A 161 -2.68 8.92 -20.58
N ALA A 162 -3.69 8.79 -19.72
CA ALA A 162 -4.46 7.55 -19.54
C ALA A 162 -5.09 7.01 -20.84
N MET A 163 -5.42 7.90 -21.80
CA MET A 163 -5.95 7.51 -23.12
C MET A 163 -4.96 6.71 -23.97
N SER A 164 -3.65 6.79 -23.69
CA SER A 164 -2.63 5.98 -24.37
C SER A 164 -2.54 4.55 -23.84
N ILE A 165 -3.16 4.26 -22.69
CA ILE A 165 -3.14 2.96 -22.06
C ILE A 165 -4.18 2.07 -22.73
N ARG A 166 -3.76 0.92 -23.26
CA ARG A 166 -4.67 -0.16 -23.64
C ARG A 166 -4.97 -1.06 -22.44
N ARG A 167 -3.93 -1.42 -21.66
CA ARG A 167 -4.03 -2.32 -20.52
C ARG A 167 -2.88 -2.12 -19.55
N LEU A 168 -3.18 -2.23 -18.26
CA LEU A 168 -2.19 -2.35 -17.19
C LEU A 168 -2.05 -3.83 -16.82
N TRP A 169 -0.82 -4.31 -16.70
CA TRP A 169 -0.50 -5.67 -16.31
C TRP A 169 0.20 -5.65 -14.95
N LEU A 170 -0.52 -6.03 -13.90
CA LEU A 170 0.03 -6.23 -12.57
C LEU A 170 0.67 -7.61 -12.50
N THR A 171 1.93 -7.69 -12.13
CA THR A 171 2.59 -8.97 -11.89
C THR A 171 2.32 -9.45 -10.45
N ALA A 172 2.21 -10.74 -10.26
CA ALA A 172 2.05 -11.39 -8.96
C ALA A 172 3.10 -12.50 -8.81
N SER A 173 3.67 -12.68 -7.61
CA SER A 173 4.53 -13.84 -7.35
C SER A 173 3.77 -15.18 -7.43
N GLY A 174 2.44 -15.11 -7.34
CA GLY A 174 1.56 -16.28 -7.22
C GLY A 174 1.42 -16.80 -5.79
N GLY A 175 2.17 -16.25 -4.83
CA GLY A 175 2.14 -16.66 -3.43
C GLY A 175 2.71 -18.07 -3.18
N PRO A 176 2.67 -18.54 -1.92
CA PRO A 176 3.24 -19.84 -1.55
C PRO A 176 2.45 -21.04 -2.06
N PHE A 177 1.21 -20.86 -2.53
CA PHE A 177 0.32 -21.93 -2.96
C PHE A 177 0.07 -21.96 -4.48
N ARG A 178 0.90 -21.26 -5.26
CA ARG A 178 0.79 -21.17 -6.72
C ARG A 178 0.66 -22.54 -7.41
N THR A 179 1.36 -23.57 -6.92
CA THR A 179 1.35 -24.92 -7.48
C THR A 179 0.60 -25.94 -6.62
N THR A 180 -0.01 -25.52 -5.51
CA THR A 180 -0.73 -26.41 -4.61
C THR A 180 -2.09 -26.78 -5.22
N PRO A 181 -2.48 -28.07 -5.31
CA PRO A 181 -3.82 -28.48 -5.74
C PRO A 181 -4.93 -27.89 -4.85
N LYS A 182 -6.09 -27.59 -5.46
CA LYS A 182 -7.24 -26.97 -4.75
C LYS A 182 -7.71 -27.83 -3.57
N GLU A 183 -7.67 -29.14 -3.72
CA GLU A 183 -8.10 -30.14 -2.74
C GLU A 183 -7.31 -30.05 -1.43
N GLU A 184 -6.07 -29.54 -1.50
CA GLU A 184 -5.19 -29.37 -0.33
C GLU A 184 -5.43 -28.04 0.41
N PHE A 185 -6.23 -27.12 -0.13
CA PHE A 185 -6.40 -25.76 0.45
C PHE A 185 -7.00 -25.80 1.85
N ALA A 186 -7.89 -26.75 2.15
CA ALA A 186 -8.47 -26.92 3.48
C ALA A 186 -7.42 -27.29 4.55
N ALA A 187 -6.30 -27.90 4.14
CA ALA A 187 -5.20 -28.31 5.03
C ALA A 187 -4.08 -27.24 5.14
N ILE A 188 -4.25 -26.07 4.53
CA ILE A 188 -3.27 -24.99 4.63
C ILE A 188 -3.27 -24.43 6.05
N THR A 189 -2.09 -24.47 6.69
CA THR A 189 -1.90 -23.91 8.02
C THR A 189 -1.41 -22.45 7.96
N VAL A 190 -1.59 -21.72 9.07
CA VAL A 190 -1.11 -20.34 9.22
C VAL A 190 0.40 -20.24 8.96
N GLU A 191 1.18 -21.20 9.48
CA GLU A 191 2.63 -21.24 9.34
C GLU A 191 3.07 -21.42 7.88
N ARG A 192 2.32 -22.22 7.09
CA ARG A 192 2.56 -22.38 5.64
C ARG A 192 2.21 -21.10 4.90
N ALA A 193 1.07 -20.48 5.23
CA ALA A 193 0.57 -19.28 4.56
C ALA A 193 1.45 -18.04 4.85
N LEU A 194 2.14 -17.99 5.98
CA LEU A 194 3.08 -16.91 6.34
C LEU A 194 4.47 -17.05 5.69
N LYS A 195 4.74 -18.12 4.93
CA LYS A 195 6.02 -18.31 4.22
C LYS A 195 5.92 -17.81 2.79
N HIS A 196 6.18 -16.51 2.59
CA HIS A 196 6.22 -15.95 1.24
C HIS A 196 7.52 -16.36 0.50
N PRO A 197 7.47 -16.75 -0.80
CA PRO A 197 8.63 -17.27 -1.52
C PRO A 197 9.73 -16.23 -1.78
N SER A 198 9.39 -14.93 -1.90
CA SER A 198 10.33 -13.90 -2.37
C SER A 198 10.45 -12.70 -1.43
N TRP A 199 9.44 -12.39 -0.62
CA TRP A 199 9.38 -11.18 0.19
C TRP A 199 9.25 -11.47 1.68
N VAL A 200 9.91 -10.64 2.50
CA VAL A 200 9.67 -10.59 3.95
C VAL A 200 8.72 -9.43 4.23
N MET A 201 7.49 -9.73 4.61
CA MET A 201 6.40 -8.77 4.74
C MET A 201 5.66 -8.92 6.08
N GLY A 202 4.78 -7.95 6.37
CA GLY A 202 3.87 -8.04 7.50
C GLY A 202 2.89 -9.22 7.38
N ARG A 203 2.33 -9.67 8.51
CA ARG A 203 1.47 -10.87 8.56
C ARG A 203 0.25 -10.76 7.63
N LYS A 204 -0.48 -9.64 7.67
CA LYS A 204 -1.71 -9.43 6.86
C LYS A 204 -1.40 -9.52 5.38
N ILE A 205 -0.45 -8.73 4.87
CA ILE A 205 -0.10 -8.70 3.45
C ILE A 205 0.48 -10.04 2.95
N THR A 206 1.13 -10.83 3.83
CA THR A 206 1.61 -12.17 3.49
C THR A 206 0.45 -13.13 3.24
N ILE A 207 -0.60 -13.10 4.07
CA ILE A 207 -1.82 -13.88 3.85
C ILE A 207 -2.57 -13.37 2.61
N ASP A 208 -2.65 -12.06 2.40
CA ASP A 208 -3.24 -11.48 1.19
C ASP A 208 -2.50 -11.92 -0.09
N SER A 209 -1.19 -12.05 -0.03
CA SER A 209 -0.41 -12.62 -1.13
C SER A 209 -0.73 -14.10 -1.36
N ALA A 210 -0.87 -14.87 -0.28
CA ALA A 210 -1.20 -16.30 -0.34
C ALA A 210 -2.59 -16.57 -0.94
N THR A 211 -3.56 -15.66 -0.71
CA THR A 211 -4.93 -15.73 -1.23
C THR A 211 -5.13 -15.00 -2.56
N LEU A 212 -4.13 -14.23 -3.01
CA LEU A 212 -4.18 -13.23 -4.09
C LEU A 212 -5.14 -12.04 -3.81
N PHE A 213 -5.63 -11.85 -2.58
CA PHE A 213 -6.30 -10.60 -2.21
C PHE A 213 -5.40 -9.39 -2.37
N ASN A 214 -4.09 -9.51 -2.05
CA ASN A 214 -3.15 -8.42 -2.28
C ASN A 214 -3.24 -7.89 -3.72
N LYS A 215 -3.26 -8.80 -4.69
CA LYS A 215 -3.36 -8.44 -6.10
C LYS A 215 -4.73 -7.88 -6.46
N GLY A 216 -5.79 -8.41 -5.85
CA GLY A 216 -7.14 -7.86 -5.98
C GLY A 216 -7.24 -6.41 -5.49
N LEU A 217 -6.69 -6.09 -4.31
CA LEU A 217 -6.63 -4.72 -3.78
C LEU A 217 -5.81 -3.80 -4.69
N GLU A 218 -4.71 -4.28 -5.21
CA GLU A 218 -3.87 -3.55 -6.16
C GLU A 218 -4.57 -3.24 -7.48
N MET A 219 -5.47 -4.09 -7.96
CA MET A 219 -6.30 -3.79 -9.14
C MET A 219 -7.18 -2.55 -8.91
N ILE A 220 -7.77 -2.43 -7.71
CA ILE A 220 -8.59 -1.27 -7.34
C ILE A 220 -7.71 -0.03 -7.15
N GLU A 221 -6.54 -0.17 -6.55
CA GLU A 221 -5.58 0.92 -6.41
C GLU A 221 -5.12 1.45 -7.77
N ALA A 222 -4.77 0.55 -8.72
CA ALA A 222 -4.37 0.91 -10.08
C ALA A 222 -5.45 1.69 -10.82
N ARG A 223 -6.72 1.30 -10.68
CA ARG A 223 -7.86 2.03 -11.25
C ARG A 223 -7.83 3.51 -10.87
N TRP A 224 -7.61 3.80 -9.59
CA TRP A 224 -7.62 5.16 -9.08
C TRP A 224 -6.36 5.94 -9.43
N LEU A 225 -5.18 5.34 -9.25
CA LEU A 225 -3.91 6.02 -9.50
C LEU A 225 -3.71 6.40 -10.98
N PHE A 226 -4.19 5.56 -11.90
CA PHE A 226 -3.94 5.73 -13.34
C PHE A 226 -5.18 6.12 -14.15
N ASP A 227 -6.29 6.37 -13.46
CA ASP A 227 -7.56 6.78 -14.07
C ASP A 227 -8.00 5.83 -15.20
N VAL A 228 -8.00 4.53 -14.93
CA VAL A 228 -8.40 3.48 -15.85
C VAL A 228 -9.59 2.69 -15.34
N GLU A 229 -10.41 2.15 -16.25
CA GLU A 229 -11.49 1.23 -15.88
C GLU A 229 -10.94 -0.11 -15.41
N MET A 230 -11.65 -0.81 -14.49
CA MET A 230 -11.27 -2.12 -13.97
C MET A 230 -11.01 -3.16 -15.07
N GLY A 231 -11.76 -3.11 -16.17
CA GLY A 231 -11.58 -3.98 -17.34
C GLY A 231 -10.23 -3.82 -18.05
N ARG A 232 -9.54 -2.70 -17.84
CA ARG A 232 -8.18 -2.46 -18.36
C ARG A 232 -7.07 -2.90 -17.40
N VAL A 233 -7.38 -3.42 -16.22
CA VAL A 233 -6.39 -3.92 -15.25
C VAL A 233 -6.40 -5.44 -15.29
N SER A 234 -5.30 -6.02 -15.71
CA SER A 234 -5.08 -7.47 -15.77
C SER A 234 -3.96 -7.90 -14.83
N VAL A 235 -3.99 -9.16 -14.44
CA VAL A 235 -2.98 -9.77 -13.58
C VAL A 235 -2.28 -10.88 -14.34
N VAL A 236 -0.99 -11.00 -14.15
CA VAL A 236 -0.18 -12.11 -14.64
C VAL A 236 0.73 -12.62 -13.51
N VAL A 237 0.84 -13.92 -13.36
CA VAL A 237 1.74 -14.51 -12.37
C VAL A 237 3.15 -14.53 -12.94
N HIS A 238 4.10 -13.95 -12.21
CA HIS A 238 5.53 -13.89 -12.52
C HIS A 238 6.33 -14.29 -11.27
N PRO A 239 6.65 -15.58 -11.11
CA PRO A 239 7.22 -16.10 -9.86
C PRO A 239 8.55 -15.48 -9.46
N GLN A 240 9.36 -15.05 -10.44
CA GLN A 240 10.67 -14.44 -10.19
C GLN A 240 10.57 -13.03 -9.60
N SER A 241 9.41 -12.37 -9.72
CA SER A 241 9.14 -11.01 -9.21
C SER A 241 10.18 -9.96 -9.63
N VAL A 242 10.78 -10.12 -10.81
CA VAL A 242 11.78 -9.20 -11.40
C VAL A 242 11.10 -8.15 -12.26
N VAL A 243 10.11 -8.54 -13.07
CA VAL A 243 9.20 -7.61 -13.73
C VAL A 243 8.16 -7.22 -12.69
N HIS A 244 8.18 -5.95 -12.29
CA HIS A 244 7.26 -5.47 -11.24
C HIS A 244 5.87 -5.13 -11.77
N SER A 245 5.76 -4.65 -13.01
CA SER A 245 4.50 -4.49 -13.77
C SER A 245 4.81 -4.02 -15.19
N MET A 246 3.77 -3.98 -16.03
CA MET A 246 3.89 -3.58 -17.43
C MET A 246 2.70 -2.71 -17.84
N VAL A 247 2.94 -1.86 -18.84
CA VAL A 247 1.90 -1.07 -19.52
C VAL A 247 1.86 -1.50 -20.98
N GLU A 248 0.69 -1.90 -21.45
CA GLU A 248 0.38 -2.12 -22.86
C GLU A 248 -0.28 -0.86 -23.40
N PHE A 249 0.29 -0.27 -24.43
CA PHE A 249 -0.22 0.94 -25.08
C PHE A 249 -1.18 0.62 -26.22
N VAL A 250 -1.92 1.62 -26.65
CA VAL A 250 -2.93 1.48 -27.74
C VAL A 250 -2.31 1.08 -29.08
N ASP A 251 -1.03 1.35 -29.30
CA ASP A 251 -0.27 0.94 -30.48
C ASP A 251 0.22 -0.53 -30.42
N GLY A 252 -0.06 -1.24 -29.32
CA GLY A 252 0.34 -2.61 -29.08
C GLY A 252 1.74 -2.78 -28.46
N SER A 253 2.49 -1.70 -28.26
CA SER A 253 3.78 -1.78 -27.57
C SER A 253 3.59 -2.02 -26.06
N MET A 254 4.57 -2.71 -25.43
CA MET A 254 4.59 -2.94 -23.99
C MET A 254 5.87 -2.39 -23.39
N LEU A 255 5.72 -1.65 -22.28
CA LEU A 255 6.84 -1.25 -21.44
C LEU A 255 6.75 -1.96 -20.08
N ALA A 256 7.89 -2.42 -19.60
CA ALA A 256 8.02 -3.10 -18.31
C ALA A 256 9.11 -2.44 -17.46
N GLN A 257 8.87 -2.29 -16.18
CA GLN A 257 9.92 -1.91 -15.23
C GLN A 257 10.44 -3.18 -14.56
N LEU A 258 11.76 -3.34 -14.60
CA LEU A 258 12.47 -4.48 -14.04
C LEU A 258 13.47 -4.03 -12.99
N SER A 259 13.50 -4.75 -11.87
CA SER A 259 14.57 -4.65 -10.88
C SER A 259 14.58 -5.87 -9.96
N THR A 260 15.69 -6.05 -9.23
CA THR A 260 15.69 -6.96 -8.08
C THR A 260 14.68 -6.45 -7.05
N PRO A 261 13.89 -7.33 -6.39
CA PRO A 261 12.88 -6.93 -5.41
C PRO A 261 13.50 -6.20 -4.21
N ASP A 262 13.27 -4.88 -4.13
CA ASP A 262 13.65 -4.03 -2.99
C ASP A 262 12.73 -2.81 -2.93
N MET A 263 12.04 -2.61 -1.79
CA MET A 263 11.15 -1.48 -1.59
C MET A 263 11.86 -0.12 -1.54
N CYS A 264 13.17 -0.08 -1.36
CA CYS A 264 13.92 1.19 -1.43
C CYS A 264 13.82 1.84 -2.82
N LEU A 265 13.72 1.06 -3.91
CA LEU A 265 13.62 1.61 -5.26
C LEU A 265 12.32 2.41 -5.50
N PRO A 266 11.12 1.84 -5.28
CA PRO A 266 9.87 2.58 -5.46
C PRO A 266 9.74 3.77 -4.49
N ILE A 267 10.21 3.63 -3.25
CA ILE A 267 10.25 4.72 -2.28
C ILE A 267 11.18 5.85 -2.77
N GLN A 268 12.39 5.50 -3.20
CA GLN A 268 13.35 6.47 -3.74
C GLN A 268 12.73 7.21 -4.93
N TYR A 269 12.16 6.49 -5.89
CA TYR A 269 11.54 7.11 -7.06
C TYR A 269 10.39 8.07 -6.68
N ALA A 270 9.49 7.66 -5.78
CA ALA A 270 8.43 8.53 -5.29
C ALA A 270 8.97 9.81 -4.63
N LEU A 271 10.05 9.71 -3.83
CA LEU A 271 10.60 10.84 -3.09
C LEU A 271 11.54 11.72 -3.92
N THR A 272 12.03 11.25 -5.06
CA THR A 272 12.90 12.05 -5.94
C THR A 272 12.21 12.49 -7.23
N TYR A 273 11.00 11.98 -7.51
CA TYR A 273 10.25 12.31 -8.73
C TYR A 273 10.15 13.84 -8.96
N PRO A 274 10.36 14.34 -10.19
CA PRO A 274 10.52 13.59 -11.45
C PRO A 274 11.92 13.04 -11.72
N ASP A 275 12.92 13.35 -10.91
CA ASP A 275 14.31 12.93 -11.11
C ASP A 275 14.51 11.45 -10.75
N ARG A 276 15.56 10.85 -11.34
CA ARG A 276 16.13 9.59 -10.89
C ARG A 276 17.41 9.84 -10.12
N ALA A 277 17.52 9.27 -8.92
CA ALA A 277 18.74 9.35 -8.11
C ALA A 277 19.53 8.04 -8.20
N PRO A 278 20.86 8.06 -8.08
CA PRO A 278 21.66 6.85 -8.01
C PRO A 278 21.24 5.96 -6.82
N SER A 279 21.24 4.64 -7.02
CA SER A 279 21.04 3.67 -5.95
C SER A 279 22.13 2.61 -6.00
N GLN A 280 22.73 2.32 -4.84
CA GLN A 280 23.67 1.20 -4.69
C GLN A 280 22.98 -0.07 -4.17
N ARG A 281 21.70 0.03 -3.73
CA ARG A 281 20.94 -1.08 -3.14
C ARG A 281 20.38 -2.02 -4.18
N VAL A 282 20.01 -1.50 -5.34
CA VAL A 282 19.34 -2.28 -6.39
C VAL A 282 20.27 -2.44 -7.58
N GLN A 283 20.72 -3.66 -7.82
CA GLN A 283 21.54 -4.02 -8.96
C GLN A 283 20.94 -5.25 -9.66
N THR A 284 20.48 -5.07 -10.89
CA THR A 284 19.84 -6.11 -11.68
C THR A 284 20.80 -6.62 -12.76
N SER A 285 21.12 -7.92 -12.73
CA SER A 285 21.95 -8.55 -13.73
C SER A 285 21.10 -9.51 -14.58
N LEU A 286 20.81 -9.13 -15.82
CA LEU A 286 19.99 -9.94 -16.73
C LEU A 286 20.61 -11.31 -16.99
N ALA A 287 21.94 -11.41 -17.10
CA ALA A 287 22.64 -12.67 -17.31
C ALA A 287 22.46 -13.66 -16.14
N LYS A 288 22.33 -13.16 -14.91
CA LYS A 288 22.09 -13.99 -13.72
C LYS A 288 20.60 -14.39 -13.57
N LEU A 289 19.69 -13.59 -14.09
CA LEU A 289 18.26 -13.86 -14.04
C LEU A 289 17.83 -14.99 -14.97
N GLY A 290 18.48 -15.12 -16.12
CA GLY A 290 18.16 -16.15 -17.12
C GLY A 290 16.78 -15.94 -17.74
N ALA A 291 15.89 -16.92 -17.60
CA ALA A 291 14.54 -16.88 -18.17
C ALA A 291 13.54 -16.20 -17.22
N LEU A 292 12.66 -15.39 -17.76
CA LEU A 292 11.49 -14.84 -17.08
C LEU A 292 10.25 -15.59 -17.55
N THR A 293 9.42 -16.04 -16.62
CA THR A 293 8.21 -16.84 -16.90
C THR A 293 6.95 -16.11 -16.46
N PHE A 294 5.88 -16.32 -17.23
CA PHE A 294 4.57 -15.73 -16.98
C PHE A 294 3.50 -16.80 -17.10
N GLU A 295 2.52 -16.77 -16.18
CA GLU A 295 1.44 -17.74 -16.11
C GLU A 295 0.11 -16.98 -15.88
N GLU A 296 -0.99 -17.51 -16.42
CA GLU A 296 -2.31 -16.99 -16.10
C GLU A 296 -2.68 -17.34 -14.63
N PRO A 297 -3.25 -16.40 -13.88
CA PRO A 297 -3.78 -16.72 -12.55
C PRO A 297 -4.99 -17.64 -12.65
N ASP A 298 -5.12 -18.56 -11.71
CA ASP A 298 -6.23 -19.53 -11.64
C ASP A 298 -7.39 -18.99 -10.76
N PRO A 299 -8.50 -18.53 -11.35
CA PRO A 299 -9.62 -17.94 -10.60
C PRO A 299 -10.37 -18.97 -9.74
N ASP A 300 -10.37 -20.25 -10.11
CA ASP A 300 -11.03 -21.30 -9.34
C ASP A 300 -10.33 -21.60 -8.03
N ARG A 301 -9.01 -21.51 -8.01
CA ARG A 301 -8.20 -21.64 -6.81
C ARG A 301 -8.13 -20.33 -6.00
N PHE A 302 -8.10 -19.20 -6.68
CA PHE A 302 -7.91 -17.87 -6.07
C PHE A 302 -9.04 -16.90 -6.42
N PRO A 303 -10.26 -17.10 -5.90
CA PRO A 303 -11.43 -16.28 -6.22
C PRO A 303 -11.37 -14.86 -5.64
N ALA A 304 -10.34 -14.52 -4.87
CA ALA A 304 -10.15 -13.20 -4.28
C ALA A 304 -10.04 -12.08 -5.34
N MET A 305 -9.41 -12.37 -6.48
CA MET A 305 -9.28 -11.39 -7.57
C MET A 305 -10.63 -11.05 -8.20
N ASP A 306 -11.52 -12.03 -8.37
CA ASP A 306 -12.87 -11.79 -8.91
C ASP A 306 -13.72 -10.98 -7.94
N LEU A 307 -13.60 -11.24 -6.62
CA LEU A 307 -14.27 -10.42 -5.60
C LEU A 307 -13.80 -8.97 -5.64
N ALA A 308 -12.50 -8.76 -5.79
CA ALA A 308 -11.93 -7.41 -5.89
C ALA A 308 -12.33 -6.73 -7.22
N ARG A 309 -12.35 -7.47 -8.34
CA ARG A 309 -12.83 -6.95 -9.62
C ARG A 309 -14.28 -6.49 -9.51
N ARG A 310 -15.15 -7.35 -8.98
CA ARG A 310 -16.55 -6.99 -8.70
C ARG A 310 -16.66 -5.74 -7.82
N ALA A 311 -15.90 -5.67 -6.73
CA ALA A 311 -15.91 -4.50 -5.85
C ALA A 311 -15.47 -3.23 -6.59
N GLY A 312 -14.40 -3.31 -7.37
CA GLY A 312 -13.89 -2.19 -8.14
C GLY A 312 -14.83 -1.74 -9.27
N GLU A 313 -15.55 -2.67 -9.94
CA GLU A 313 -16.53 -2.36 -10.99
C GLU A 313 -17.78 -1.71 -10.42
N VAL A 314 -18.33 -2.26 -9.34
CA VAL A 314 -19.50 -1.70 -8.64
C VAL A 314 -19.17 -0.35 -8.01
N GLY A 315 -17.99 -0.22 -7.42
CA GLY A 315 -17.55 1.02 -6.78
C GLY A 315 -18.33 1.37 -5.52
N GLY A 316 -18.51 2.67 -5.28
CA GLY A 316 -19.21 3.16 -4.10
C GLY A 316 -18.59 2.70 -2.79
N THR A 317 -19.40 2.19 -1.87
CA THR A 317 -18.94 1.66 -0.57
C THR A 317 -18.46 0.21 -0.63
N LEU A 318 -18.66 -0.52 -1.74
CA LEU A 318 -18.34 -1.95 -1.80
C LEU A 318 -16.84 -2.27 -1.65
N PRO A 319 -15.89 -1.48 -2.21
CA PRO A 319 -14.46 -1.71 -1.98
C PRO A 319 -14.04 -1.56 -0.50
N ALA A 320 -14.66 -0.64 0.24
CA ALA A 320 -14.41 -0.52 1.68
C ALA A 320 -14.89 -1.75 2.45
N VAL A 321 -16.05 -2.28 2.08
CA VAL A 321 -16.59 -3.55 2.64
C VAL A 321 -15.69 -4.73 2.33
N LEU A 322 -15.24 -4.87 1.08
CA LEU A 322 -14.28 -5.92 0.70
C LEU A 322 -13.02 -5.85 1.58
N ASN A 323 -12.42 -4.67 1.73
CA ASN A 323 -11.20 -4.50 2.52
C ASN A 323 -11.42 -4.84 3.99
N ALA A 324 -12.47 -4.30 4.61
CA ALA A 324 -12.79 -4.54 6.02
C ALA A 324 -13.07 -6.02 6.30
N ALA A 325 -13.88 -6.66 5.45
CA ALA A 325 -14.19 -8.09 5.56
C ALA A 325 -12.92 -8.95 5.39
N ASN A 326 -12.02 -8.59 4.46
CA ASN A 326 -10.75 -9.28 4.29
C ASN A 326 -9.85 -9.14 5.52
N GLU A 327 -9.76 -7.95 6.14
CA GLU A 327 -8.97 -7.77 7.37
C GLU A 327 -9.47 -8.67 8.50
N ILE A 328 -10.80 -8.75 8.70
CA ILE A 328 -11.41 -9.62 9.72
C ILE A 328 -11.20 -11.10 9.38
N ALA A 329 -11.38 -11.50 8.12
CA ALA A 329 -11.17 -12.88 7.69
C ALA A 329 -9.71 -13.34 7.86
N VAL A 330 -8.75 -12.49 7.52
CA VAL A 330 -7.32 -12.75 7.73
C VAL A 330 -7.01 -12.88 9.22
N ASP A 331 -7.55 -11.99 10.07
CA ASP A 331 -7.38 -12.12 11.53
C ASP A 331 -7.97 -13.43 12.05
N ALA A 332 -9.18 -13.78 11.62
CA ALA A 332 -9.84 -15.04 12.01
C ALA A 332 -9.01 -16.27 11.59
N PHE A 333 -8.45 -16.29 10.38
CA PHE A 333 -7.57 -17.36 9.92
C PHE A 333 -6.27 -17.43 10.73
N VAL A 334 -5.59 -16.31 10.94
CA VAL A 334 -4.34 -16.24 11.72
C VAL A 334 -4.55 -16.69 13.15
N ASN A 335 -5.73 -16.45 13.74
CA ASN A 335 -6.14 -16.95 15.05
C ASN A 335 -6.78 -18.35 15.01
N ARG A 336 -6.72 -19.05 13.86
CA ARG A 336 -7.21 -20.43 13.65
C ARG A 336 -8.70 -20.61 13.95
N ARG A 337 -9.50 -19.55 13.76
CA ARG A 337 -10.97 -19.59 13.92
C ARG A 337 -11.67 -20.07 12.65
N ILE A 338 -11.02 -19.91 11.49
CA ILE A 338 -11.52 -20.35 10.17
C ILE A 338 -10.40 -21.02 9.38
N SER A 339 -10.75 -21.79 8.35
CA SER A 339 -9.79 -22.39 7.40
C SER A 339 -9.34 -21.40 6.33
N PHE A 340 -8.30 -21.74 5.56
CA PHE A 340 -7.79 -20.88 4.49
C PHE A 340 -8.84 -20.58 3.39
N PRO A 341 -9.62 -21.55 2.88
CA PRO A 341 -10.69 -21.26 1.91
C PRO A 341 -11.82 -20.39 2.47
N ASP A 342 -12.06 -20.44 3.78
CA ASP A 342 -13.12 -19.64 4.41
C ASP A 342 -12.85 -18.15 4.36
N ILE A 343 -11.59 -17.72 4.16
CA ILE A 343 -11.24 -16.30 4.02
C ILE A 343 -12.05 -15.68 2.89
N THR A 344 -11.96 -16.23 1.69
CA THR A 344 -12.69 -15.72 0.52
C THR A 344 -14.20 -15.93 0.65
N GLY A 345 -14.62 -17.03 1.29
CA GLY A 345 -16.03 -17.30 1.57
C GLY A 345 -16.67 -16.25 2.46
N LEU A 346 -15.98 -15.85 3.53
CA LEU A 346 -16.45 -14.83 4.47
C LEU A 346 -16.55 -13.46 3.78
N VAL A 347 -15.52 -13.05 3.04
CA VAL A 347 -15.55 -11.79 2.30
C VAL A 347 -16.71 -11.76 1.31
N ARG A 348 -16.92 -12.82 0.54
CA ARG A 348 -18.05 -12.92 -0.41
C ARG A 348 -19.38 -12.71 0.29
N ARG A 349 -19.66 -13.45 1.37
CA ARG A 349 -20.93 -13.34 2.13
C ARG A 349 -21.17 -11.92 2.65
N THR A 350 -20.12 -11.28 3.19
CA THR A 350 -20.22 -9.89 3.70
C THR A 350 -20.54 -8.93 2.55
N MET A 351 -19.86 -9.04 1.41
CA MET A 351 -20.14 -8.24 0.22
C MET A 351 -21.57 -8.45 -0.32
N ASP A 352 -22.08 -9.69 -0.32
CA ASP A 352 -23.41 -10.01 -0.85
C ASP A 352 -24.55 -9.48 0.03
N ARG A 353 -24.30 -9.26 1.32
CA ARG A 353 -25.27 -8.66 2.27
C ARG A 353 -25.26 -7.14 2.27
N HIS A 354 -24.23 -6.52 1.68
CA HIS A 354 -24.08 -5.08 1.70
C HIS A 354 -24.96 -4.38 0.67
N GLN A 355 -25.64 -3.32 1.10
CA GLN A 355 -26.33 -2.40 0.20
C GLN A 355 -25.36 -1.26 -0.18
N THR A 356 -24.83 -1.32 -1.40
CA THR A 356 -23.84 -0.36 -1.86
C THR A 356 -24.43 1.04 -2.01
N VAL A 357 -23.76 2.04 -1.42
CA VAL A 357 -24.06 3.45 -1.61
C VAL A 357 -23.14 3.97 -2.73
N PRO A 358 -23.69 4.42 -3.88
CA PRO A 358 -22.90 5.00 -4.96
C PRO A 358 -22.44 6.42 -4.58
N HIS A 359 -21.24 6.82 -5.05
CA HIS A 359 -20.65 8.15 -4.79
C HIS A 359 -20.71 8.58 -3.30
N PRO A 360 -20.19 7.75 -2.38
CA PRO A 360 -20.38 7.97 -0.95
C PRO A 360 -19.57 9.16 -0.45
N SER A 361 -20.08 9.80 0.60
CA SER A 361 -19.27 10.69 1.44
C SER A 361 -18.24 9.89 2.24
N LEU A 362 -17.21 10.55 2.75
CA LEU A 362 -16.23 9.92 3.64
C LEU A 362 -16.89 9.24 4.84
N GLN A 363 -17.90 9.88 5.42
CA GLN A 363 -18.65 9.34 6.56
C GLN A 363 -19.33 8.01 6.20
N GLN A 364 -19.99 7.93 5.05
CA GLN A 364 -20.63 6.71 4.57
C GLN A 364 -19.62 5.57 4.28
N ILE A 365 -18.43 5.90 3.80
CA ILE A 365 -17.33 4.92 3.64
C ILE A 365 -16.91 4.36 5.00
N LEU A 366 -16.71 5.21 6.01
CA LEU A 366 -16.33 4.80 7.37
C LEU A 366 -17.44 3.97 8.05
N GLU A 367 -18.68 4.31 7.83
CA GLU A 367 -19.83 3.55 8.33
C GLU A 367 -19.92 2.16 7.67
N ALA A 368 -19.68 2.08 6.35
CA ALA A 368 -19.63 0.81 5.62
C ALA A 368 -18.47 -0.09 6.07
N ASP A 369 -17.28 0.48 6.30
CA ASP A 369 -16.12 -0.23 6.88
C ASP A 369 -16.46 -0.78 8.27
N ALA A 370 -17.05 0.07 9.15
CA ALA A 370 -17.42 -0.36 10.50
C ALA A 370 -18.51 -1.45 10.48
N TRP A 371 -19.52 -1.31 9.63
CA TRP A 371 -20.55 -2.33 9.43
C TRP A 371 -19.95 -3.64 8.98
N ALA A 372 -19.08 -3.62 7.97
CA ALA A 372 -18.47 -4.82 7.42
C ALA A 372 -17.59 -5.56 8.45
N ARG A 373 -16.91 -4.82 9.33
CA ARG A 373 -16.12 -5.42 10.44
C ARG A 373 -17.01 -6.17 11.43
N ILE A 374 -18.20 -5.64 11.73
CA ILE A 374 -19.17 -6.31 12.63
C ILE A 374 -19.78 -7.52 11.93
N GLU A 375 -20.19 -7.38 10.67
CA GLU A 375 -20.84 -8.43 9.89
C GLU A 375 -19.91 -9.62 9.63
N ALA A 376 -18.60 -9.37 9.49
CA ALA A 376 -17.58 -10.38 9.22
C ALA A 376 -17.00 -11.02 10.51
N ALA A 377 -17.28 -10.52 11.72
CA ALA A 377 -16.75 -11.04 12.97
C ALA A 377 -17.52 -12.26 13.48
#